data_ed9a9e4a8d8be093517fed69de5cea6e
#
_entry.id   ed9a9e4a8d8be093517fed69de5cea6e
#
_cell.length_a   1.000
_cell.length_b   1.000
_cell.length_c   1.000
_cell.angle_alpha   90.00
_cell.angle_beta   90.00
_cell.angle_gamma   90.00
#
_symmetry.space_group_name_H-M   'P 1'
#
loop_
_entity.id
_entity.type
_entity.pdbx_description
1 polymer ?
#
loop_
_entity_poly.entity_id
_entity_poly.type
_entity_poly.pdbx_seq_one_letter_code
_entity_poly.pdbx_strand_id
1 'polypeptide(L)'
;VGLKDKRVAIIGTGATAVQCVPHLGAAAKQLYVFQRTPSSIDVRADRPTDESWYQNLPEGWHQERMDNFNILVSGGVQKEDLVNDGWTEIIRNLLFLVQNEDEPDLSPGAISKKMELADFQKMEAIRARAQEIVDDPNTAESLKPYYRQFCKRPCFHDDYLPTFNRPNVKLVDTQGLGVEAITENAVVANGETYEVDCIIFATGFEVGTGYTRRSGYELFGRDGLSLSDKWQDGVKTLHGMHSHGFPNCFIMGNTQTAFTANYPHALNEQSVHLSYIVSECLKGNHKIVEALPEAEQAWVETIVDLARVNVGYLESCTPGYYNNEGKPSERALQNSNYGAGPVKFFELMEAWRADGQLEGLKLS
;
A
#
# COMPACT_ATOMS: atom_id res chain seq x y z
N VAL A 1 -22.68 -14.56 12.75
CA VAL A 1 -22.80 -15.94 12.22
C VAL A 1 -21.94 -16.84 13.10
N GLY A 2 -22.53 -17.91 13.70
CA GLY A 2 -21.76 -18.89 14.46
C GLY A 2 -20.95 -19.79 13.51
N LEU A 3 -19.65 -19.96 13.77
CA LEU A 3 -18.77 -20.78 12.94
C LEU A 3 -18.37 -22.12 13.56
N LYS A 4 -18.75 -22.37 14.83
CA LYS A 4 -18.29 -23.51 15.64
C LYS A 4 -18.49 -24.88 14.97
N ASP A 5 -19.57 -25.05 14.22
CA ASP A 5 -19.90 -26.30 13.54
C ASP A 5 -19.69 -26.21 12.01
N LYS A 6 -19.01 -25.17 11.52
CA LYS A 6 -18.85 -24.87 10.12
C LYS A 6 -17.46 -25.23 9.61
N ARG A 7 -17.39 -25.76 8.39
CA ARG A 7 -16.19 -25.81 7.57
C ARG A 7 -16.11 -24.49 6.80
N VAL A 8 -15.04 -23.76 7.02
CA VAL A 8 -14.86 -22.41 6.48
C VAL A 8 -13.71 -22.42 5.49
N ALA A 9 -13.91 -21.81 4.33
CA ALA A 9 -12.86 -21.45 3.40
C ALA A 9 -12.57 -19.97 3.49
N ILE A 10 -11.29 -19.57 3.58
CA ILE A 10 -10.85 -18.22 3.31
C ILE A 10 -9.96 -18.23 2.06
N ILE A 11 -10.31 -17.43 1.06
CA ILE A 11 -9.58 -17.35 -0.22
C ILE A 11 -8.73 -16.08 -0.20
N GLY A 12 -7.41 -16.26 -0.24
CA GLY A 12 -6.41 -15.19 -0.14
C GLY A 12 -5.64 -15.20 1.16
N THR A 13 -4.42 -14.69 1.11
CA THR A 13 -3.46 -14.61 2.23
C THR A 13 -2.87 -13.21 2.41
N GLY A 14 -3.51 -12.18 1.85
CA GLY A 14 -3.13 -10.77 2.04
C GLY A 14 -3.49 -10.23 3.43
N ALA A 15 -3.28 -8.93 3.66
CA ALA A 15 -3.43 -8.29 4.97
C ALA A 15 -4.77 -8.54 5.67
N THR A 16 -5.86 -8.68 4.92
CA THR A 16 -7.18 -9.03 5.49
C THR A 16 -7.19 -10.46 6.02
N ALA A 17 -6.73 -11.43 5.23
CA ALA A 17 -6.67 -12.82 5.64
C ALA A 17 -5.74 -13.01 6.84
N VAL A 18 -4.59 -12.33 6.86
CA VAL A 18 -3.62 -12.39 7.98
C VAL A 18 -4.28 -12.02 9.31
N GLN A 19 -5.17 -11.05 9.32
CA GLN A 19 -5.92 -10.65 10.51
C GLN A 19 -7.09 -11.60 10.83
N CYS A 20 -7.74 -12.17 9.82
CA CYS A 20 -8.92 -13.03 10.02
C CYS A 20 -8.57 -14.48 10.42
N VAL A 21 -7.50 -15.05 9.84
CA VAL A 21 -7.15 -16.48 9.97
C VAL A 21 -7.00 -16.94 11.42
N PRO A 22 -6.34 -16.21 12.34
CA PRO A 22 -6.26 -16.63 13.74
C PRO A 22 -7.62 -16.76 14.41
N HIS A 23 -8.51 -15.79 14.19
CA HIS A 23 -9.86 -15.80 14.73
C HIS A 23 -10.74 -16.90 14.11
N LEU A 24 -10.63 -17.11 12.81
CA LEU A 24 -11.34 -18.17 12.10
C LEU A 24 -10.85 -19.55 12.52
N GLY A 25 -9.55 -19.75 12.67
CA GLY A 25 -8.96 -20.98 13.17
C GLY A 25 -9.40 -21.32 14.59
N ALA A 26 -9.62 -20.31 15.43
CA ALA A 26 -10.14 -20.50 16.78
C ALA A 26 -11.65 -20.80 16.81
N ALA A 27 -12.42 -20.30 15.87
CA ALA A 27 -13.89 -20.34 15.89
C ALA A 27 -14.52 -21.44 15.02
N ALA A 28 -13.87 -21.85 13.91
CA ALA A 28 -14.42 -22.78 12.97
C ALA A 28 -14.19 -24.24 13.37
N LYS A 29 -15.09 -25.13 12.95
CA LYS A 29 -14.88 -26.60 13.03
C LYS A 29 -13.68 -27.03 12.19
N GLN A 30 -13.58 -26.50 10.97
CA GLN A 30 -12.49 -26.72 10.03
C GLN A 30 -12.24 -25.41 9.28
N LEU A 31 -10.98 -25.01 9.13
CA LEU A 31 -10.58 -23.87 8.32
C LEU A 31 -9.67 -24.34 7.18
N TYR A 32 -10.03 -23.96 5.94
CA TYR A 32 -9.18 -24.09 4.76
C TYR A 32 -8.72 -22.69 4.34
N VAL A 33 -7.40 -22.48 4.27
CA VAL A 33 -6.79 -21.22 3.84
C VAL A 33 -6.22 -21.42 2.44
N PHE A 34 -6.87 -20.84 1.44
CA PHE A 34 -6.45 -20.96 0.03
C PHE A 34 -5.43 -19.87 -0.30
N GLN A 35 -4.22 -20.29 -0.64
CA GLN A 35 -3.08 -19.45 -0.91
C GLN A 35 -2.71 -19.47 -2.40
N ARG A 36 -2.64 -18.31 -3.04
CA ARG A 36 -2.02 -18.16 -4.36
C ARG A 36 -0.53 -17.85 -4.22
N THR A 37 -0.19 -16.97 -3.30
CA THR A 37 1.18 -16.54 -3.00
C THR A 37 1.25 -16.21 -1.50
N PRO A 38 2.27 -16.66 -0.77
CA PRO A 38 2.40 -16.34 0.64
C PRO A 38 2.61 -14.83 0.85
N SER A 39 2.14 -14.30 1.98
CA SER A 39 2.50 -12.96 2.44
C SER A 39 3.75 -12.99 3.29
N SER A 40 4.52 -11.90 3.29
CA SER A 40 5.60 -11.71 4.26
C SER A 40 4.99 -11.41 5.63
N ILE A 41 5.18 -12.31 6.59
CA ILE A 41 4.61 -12.21 7.93
C ILE A 41 5.72 -11.97 8.95
N ASP A 42 5.86 -10.73 9.35
CA ASP A 42 6.83 -10.32 10.36
C ASP A 42 6.21 -10.18 11.75
N VAL A 43 7.05 -9.92 12.73
CA VAL A 43 6.65 -9.73 14.11
C VAL A 43 5.83 -8.46 14.26
N ARG A 44 4.67 -8.54 14.92
CA ARG A 44 3.87 -7.37 15.31
C ARG A 44 4.31 -6.84 16.66
N ALA A 45 4.70 -7.73 17.57
CA ALA A 45 5.03 -7.45 18.98
C ALA A 45 3.87 -6.70 19.67
N ASP A 46 2.64 -7.20 19.46
CA ASP A 46 1.45 -6.57 20.02
C ASP A 46 1.43 -6.68 21.55
N ARG A 47 1.02 -5.62 22.20
CA ARG A 47 1.00 -5.52 23.66
C ARG A 47 -0.09 -4.58 24.13
N PRO A 48 -0.63 -4.77 25.34
CA PRO A 48 -1.55 -3.82 25.95
C PRO A 48 -0.92 -2.43 26.04
N THR A 49 -1.73 -1.40 25.81
CA THR A 49 -1.28 0.00 25.98
C THR A 49 -1.03 0.26 27.47
N ASP A 50 0.14 0.82 27.78
CA ASP A 50 0.45 1.27 29.14
C ASP A 50 -0.36 2.54 29.45
N GLU A 51 -1.27 2.43 30.42
CA GLU A 51 -2.12 3.55 30.82
C GLU A 51 -1.30 4.74 31.37
N SER A 52 -0.20 4.46 32.06
CA SER A 52 0.66 5.52 32.61
C SER A 52 1.37 6.30 31.52
N TRP A 53 1.77 5.63 30.43
CA TRP A 53 2.32 6.27 29.24
C TRP A 53 1.27 7.17 28.58
N TYR A 54 0.07 6.65 28.35
CA TYR A 54 -1.00 7.38 27.66
C TYR A 54 -1.45 8.63 28.43
N GLN A 55 -1.56 8.56 29.77
CA GLN A 55 -1.98 9.68 30.60
C GLN A 55 -0.97 10.84 30.67
N ASN A 56 0.31 10.58 30.35
CA ASN A 56 1.38 11.56 30.42
C ASN A 56 1.77 12.15 29.05
N LEU A 57 1.03 11.83 27.99
CA LEU A 57 1.34 12.35 26.65
C LEU A 57 1.03 13.85 26.58
N PRO A 58 1.95 14.67 26.02
CA PRO A 58 1.75 16.10 25.86
C PRO A 58 0.69 16.42 24.82
N GLU A 59 0.15 17.63 24.87
CA GLU A 59 -0.70 18.12 23.77
C GLU A 59 0.07 18.08 22.44
N GLY A 60 -0.58 17.65 21.34
CA GLY A 60 0.04 17.54 20.02
C GLY A 60 0.85 16.25 19.78
N TRP A 61 1.00 15.35 20.78
CA TRP A 61 1.77 14.11 20.66
C TRP A 61 1.39 13.25 19.44
N HIS A 62 0.11 13.25 19.08
CA HIS A 62 -0.40 12.43 17.99
C HIS A 62 0.14 12.92 16.62
N GLN A 63 0.13 14.25 16.40
CA GLN A 63 0.70 14.84 15.19
C GLN A 63 2.21 14.60 15.13
N GLU A 64 2.92 14.86 16.22
CA GLU A 64 4.37 14.62 16.32
C GLU A 64 4.72 13.16 15.98
N ARG A 65 3.96 12.21 16.53
CA ARG A 65 4.15 10.78 16.25
C ARG A 65 3.86 10.42 14.80
N MET A 66 2.83 11.00 14.17
CA MET A 66 2.53 10.79 12.74
C MET A 66 3.64 11.33 11.84
N ASP A 67 4.12 12.52 12.11
CA ASP A 67 5.18 13.16 11.33
C ASP A 67 6.49 12.38 11.46
N ASN A 68 6.86 12.00 12.68
CA ASN A 68 8.00 11.14 12.97
C ASN A 68 7.91 9.81 12.18
N PHE A 69 6.78 9.14 12.24
CA PHE A 69 6.57 7.89 11.50
C PHE A 69 6.73 8.08 9.99
N ASN A 70 6.08 9.11 9.41
CA ASN A 70 6.15 9.34 7.96
C ASN A 70 7.57 9.68 7.48
N ILE A 71 8.32 10.45 8.25
CA ILE A 71 9.72 10.74 7.95
C ILE A 71 10.54 9.45 7.96
N LEU A 72 10.42 8.64 9.02
CA LEU A 72 11.18 7.39 9.17
C LEU A 72 10.86 6.38 8.07
N VAL A 73 9.58 6.11 7.78
CA VAL A 73 9.20 5.15 6.73
C VAL A 73 9.48 5.64 5.30
N SER A 74 9.85 6.90 5.15
CA SER A 74 10.26 7.50 3.88
C SER A 74 11.79 7.58 3.72
N GLY A 75 12.55 7.02 4.66
CA GLY A 75 14.01 7.02 4.63
C GLY A 75 14.65 8.29 5.20
N GLY A 76 13.88 9.14 5.88
CA GLY A 76 14.40 10.27 6.63
C GLY A 76 14.98 9.88 7.99
N VAL A 77 15.77 10.76 8.60
CA VAL A 77 16.40 10.55 9.90
C VAL A 77 15.66 11.33 10.98
N GLN A 78 15.39 10.70 12.09
CA GLN A 78 14.82 11.29 13.28
C GLN A 78 15.69 10.98 14.51
N LYS A 79 15.67 11.85 15.50
CA LYS A 79 16.41 11.68 16.75
C LYS A 79 15.94 10.44 17.53
N GLU A 80 14.65 10.18 17.48
CA GLU A 80 13.97 9.08 18.17
C GLU A 80 12.90 8.49 17.27
N ASP A 81 12.70 7.18 17.34
CA ASP A 81 11.58 6.48 16.69
C ASP A 81 10.43 6.37 17.69
N LEU A 82 9.45 7.25 17.54
CA LEU A 82 8.29 7.33 18.44
C LEU A 82 7.29 6.18 18.24
N VAL A 83 7.42 5.42 17.17
CA VAL A 83 6.55 4.26 16.87
C VAL A 83 7.25 2.95 17.21
N ASN A 84 8.49 2.80 16.75
CA ASN A 84 9.36 1.66 17.00
C ASN A 84 8.67 0.31 16.76
N ASP A 85 8.15 0.14 15.53
CA ASP A 85 7.50 -1.10 15.07
C ASP A 85 8.17 -1.65 13.81
N GLY A 86 7.60 -2.73 13.27
CA GLY A 86 8.13 -3.39 12.09
C GLY A 86 8.20 -2.49 10.84
N TRP A 87 7.36 -1.47 10.71
CA TRP A 87 7.42 -0.53 9.58
C TRP A 87 8.65 0.37 9.66
N THR A 88 8.94 0.92 10.84
CA THR A 88 10.11 1.78 11.02
C THR A 88 11.40 0.96 11.06
N GLU A 89 11.36 -0.28 11.56
CA GLU A 89 12.49 -1.21 11.56
C GLU A 89 13.02 -1.50 10.16
N ILE A 90 12.13 -1.78 9.19
CA ILE A 90 12.53 -2.10 7.81
C ILE A 90 13.42 -0.99 7.23
N ILE A 91 12.98 0.26 7.35
CA ILE A 91 13.69 1.40 6.78
C ILE A 91 14.96 1.70 7.59
N ARG A 92 14.91 1.59 8.92
CA ARG A 92 16.09 1.75 9.78
C ARG A 92 17.20 0.76 9.40
N ASN A 93 16.88 -0.49 9.12
CA ASN A 93 17.85 -1.49 8.69
C ASN A 93 18.47 -1.15 7.33
N LEU A 94 17.68 -0.62 6.39
CA LEU A 94 18.20 -0.11 5.13
C LEU A 94 19.20 1.04 5.33
N LEU A 95 18.86 2.01 6.18
CA LEU A 95 19.72 3.15 6.49
C LEU A 95 20.98 2.74 7.23
N PHE A 96 20.90 1.77 8.15
CA PHE A 96 22.02 1.26 8.91
C PHE A 96 23.12 0.69 8.00
N LEU A 97 22.77 -0.03 6.94
CA LEU A 97 23.72 -0.57 5.97
C LEU A 97 24.41 0.51 5.13
N VAL A 98 23.78 1.68 4.99
CA VAL A 98 24.37 2.81 4.26
C VAL A 98 25.28 3.65 5.16
N GLN A 99 24.95 3.80 6.44
CA GLN A 99 25.62 4.72 7.38
C GLN A 99 26.82 4.14 8.10
N ASN A 100 26.97 2.82 8.20
CA ASN A 100 28.03 2.17 8.97
C ASN A 100 29.32 1.87 8.18
N GLU A 101 29.54 2.54 7.05
CA GLU A 101 30.81 2.51 6.36
C GLU A 101 31.61 3.78 6.66
N ASP A 102 32.89 3.66 6.91
CA ASP A 102 33.79 4.79 7.19
C ASP A 102 33.81 5.81 6.01
N GLU A 103 33.65 5.33 4.78
CA GLU A 103 33.49 6.13 3.56
C GLU A 103 32.35 5.52 2.69
N PRO A 104 31.08 5.89 2.92
CA PRO A 104 29.99 5.28 2.19
C PRO A 104 30.00 5.70 0.71
N ASP A 105 29.99 4.71 -0.18
CA ASP A 105 29.70 4.96 -1.59
C ASP A 105 28.20 5.27 -1.75
N LEU A 106 27.89 6.54 -1.98
CA LEU A 106 26.54 7.06 -2.18
C LEU A 106 26.13 7.11 -3.68
N SER A 107 26.88 6.46 -4.55
CA SER A 107 26.45 6.33 -5.94
C SER A 107 25.11 5.56 -6.02
N PRO A 108 24.23 5.89 -6.98
CA PRO A 108 22.93 5.22 -7.11
C PRO A 108 23.05 3.69 -7.23
N GLY A 109 24.10 3.19 -7.87
CA GLY A 109 24.37 1.77 -8.03
C GLY A 109 24.77 1.09 -6.71
N ALA A 110 25.57 1.75 -5.88
CA ALA A 110 25.96 1.22 -4.55
C ALA A 110 24.78 1.22 -3.59
N ILE A 111 24.00 2.30 -3.56
CA ILE A 111 22.77 2.40 -2.75
C ILE A 111 21.80 1.28 -3.15
N SER A 112 21.55 1.08 -4.44
CA SER A 112 20.65 0.04 -4.93
C SER A 112 21.09 -1.37 -4.47
N LYS A 113 22.37 -1.68 -4.54
CA LYS A 113 22.91 -2.98 -4.06
C LYS A 113 22.76 -3.16 -2.56
N LYS A 114 22.96 -2.11 -1.77
CA LYS A 114 22.78 -2.15 -0.31
C LYS A 114 21.30 -2.35 0.05
N MET A 115 20.40 -1.67 -0.66
CA MET A 115 18.95 -1.87 -0.50
C MET A 115 18.54 -3.29 -0.85
N GLU A 116 19.09 -3.86 -1.91
CA GLU A 116 18.83 -5.26 -2.28
C GLU A 116 19.35 -6.26 -1.23
N LEU A 117 20.55 -6.02 -0.69
CA LEU A 117 21.11 -6.86 0.37
C LEU A 117 20.25 -6.79 1.65
N ALA A 118 19.83 -5.61 2.06
CA ALA A 118 18.95 -5.42 3.23
C ALA A 118 17.61 -6.14 3.05
N ASP A 119 17.04 -6.02 1.84
CA ASP A 119 15.80 -6.71 1.46
C ASP A 119 15.98 -8.25 1.58
N PHE A 120 17.06 -8.80 1.03
CA PHE A 120 17.35 -10.23 1.15
C PHE A 120 17.52 -10.67 2.59
N GLN A 121 18.28 -9.92 3.40
CA GLN A 121 18.46 -10.24 4.82
C GLN A 121 17.14 -10.26 5.59
N LYS A 122 16.27 -9.25 5.35
CA LYS A 122 14.94 -9.19 5.98
C LYS A 122 14.05 -10.33 5.54
N MET A 123 14.02 -10.62 4.24
CA MET A 123 13.20 -11.72 3.70
C MET A 123 13.70 -13.09 4.17
N GLU A 124 15.02 -13.29 4.35
CA GLU A 124 15.56 -14.50 4.98
C GLU A 124 15.11 -14.64 6.44
N ALA A 125 15.14 -13.57 7.22
CA ALA A 125 14.64 -13.59 8.59
C ALA A 125 13.13 -13.95 8.66
N ILE A 126 12.33 -13.43 7.75
CA ILE A 126 10.89 -13.76 7.63
C ILE A 126 10.70 -15.24 7.26
N ARG A 127 11.48 -15.79 6.32
CA ARG A 127 11.44 -17.22 5.96
C ARG A 127 11.88 -18.12 7.12
N ALA A 128 12.94 -17.74 7.82
CA ALA A 128 13.42 -18.46 9.01
C ALA A 128 12.32 -18.48 10.10
N ARG A 129 11.63 -17.35 10.33
CA ARG A 129 10.52 -17.27 11.28
C ARG A 129 9.37 -18.22 10.93
N ALA A 130 9.01 -18.36 9.66
CA ALA A 130 8.00 -19.33 9.23
C ALA A 130 8.43 -20.77 9.52
N GLN A 131 9.71 -21.09 9.25
CA GLN A 131 10.28 -22.41 9.54
C GLN A 131 10.35 -22.74 11.02
N GLU A 132 10.62 -21.75 11.88
CA GLU A 132 10.73 -21.90 13.32
C GLU A 132 9.38 -22.12 14.00
N ILE A 133 8.34 -21.44 13.52
CA ILE A 133 7.04 -21.38 14.19
C ILE A 133 6.09 -22.49 13.72
N VAL A 134 6.15 -22.88 12.45
CA VAL A 134 5.19 -23.83 11.86
C VAL A 134 5.75 -25.26 11.94
N ASP A 135 5.04 -26.12 12.65
CA ASP A 135 5.49 -27.49 12.98
C ASP A 135 5.60 -28.42 11.76
N ASP A 136 4.65 -28.32 10.80
CA ASP A 136 4.71 -29.11 9.57
C ASP A 136 5.66 -28.48 8.55
N PRO A 137 6.76 -29.18 8.15
CA PRO A 137 7.76 -28.61 7.25
C PRO A 137 7.22 -28.21 5.87
N ASN A 138 6.22 -28.93 5.36
CA ASN A 138 5.64 -28.62 4.05
C ASN A 138 4.79 -27.36 4.10
N THR A 139 4.01 -27.20 5.16
CA THR A 139 3.22 -25.98 5.42
C THR A 139 4.17 -24.80 5.68
N ALA A 140 5.23 -24.99 6.48
CA ALA A 140 6.24 -23.97 6.72
C ALA A 140 6.89 -23.49 5.41
N GLU A 141 7.28 -24.41 4.54
CA GLU A 141 7.86 -24.07 3.23
C GLU A 141 6.88 -23.30 2.34
N SER A 142 5.62 -23.75 2.27
CA SER A 142 4.58 -23.07 1.49
C SER A 142 4.26 -21.66 1.99
N LEU A 143 4.54 -21.35 3.26
CA LEU A 143 4.33 -20.02 3.84
C LEU A 143 5.54 -19.07 3.68
N LYS A 144 6.66 -19.53 3.11
CA LYS A 144 7.85 -18.71 2.86
C LYS A 144 7.68 -17.81 1.63
N PRO A 145 7.80 -16.48 1.77
CA PRO A 145 7.73 -15.56 0.63
C PRO A 145 9.07 -15.50 -0.11
N TYR A 146 9.09 -15.90 -1.39
CA TYR A 146 10.26 -15.84 -2.26
C TYR A 146 10.16 -14.67 -3.27
N TYR A 147 9.91 -13.47 -2.76
CA TYR A 147 9.86 -12.21 -3.52
C TYR A 147 10.44 -11.08 -2.67
N ARG A 148 10.74 -9.95 -3.27
CA ARG A 148 11.26 -8.77 -2.57
C ARG A 148 10.16 -8.14 -1.71
N GLN A 149 10.51 -7.67 -0.52
CA GLN A 149 9.56 -7.32 0.54
C GLN A 149 8.43 -6.37 0.08
N PHE A 150 8.78 -5.29 -0.63
CA PHE A 150 7.78 -4.31 -1.08
C PHE A 150 7.09 -4.67 -2.41
N CYS A 151 7.34 -5.84 -2.98
CA CYS A 151 6.54 -6.35 -4.10
C CYS A 151 5.09 -6.62 -3.69
N LYS A 152 4.86 -6.88 -2.42
CA LYS A 152 3.53 -6.99 -1.80
C LYS A 152 3.52 -6.18 -0.50
N ARG A 153 2.33 -5.85 0.01
CA ARG A 153 2.21 -5.16 1.30
C ARG A 153 2.82 -6.01 2.41
N PRO A 154 3.83 -5.53 3.15
CA PRO A 154 4.33 -6.22 4.34
C PRO A 154 3.22 -6.39 5.37
N CYS A 155 3.18 -7.56 6.02
CA CYS A 155 2.22 -7.89 7.06
C CYS A 155 2.97 -8.18 8.36
N PHE A 156 2.37 -7.78 9.49
CA PHE A 156 2.91 -7.99 10.83
C PHE A 156 1.84 -8.64 11.67
N HIS A 157 2.09 -9.86 12.18
CA HIS A 157 1.14 -10.57 13.01
C HIS A 157 1.83 -11.67 13.83
N ASP A 158 1.49 -11.76 15.12
CA ASP A 158 2.13 -12.74 16.00
C ASP A 158 1.43 -14.10 15.96
N ASP A 159 0.11 -14.15 15.74
CA ASP A 159 -0.69 -15.37 15.81
C ASP A 159 -0.98 -16.05 14.45
N TYR A 160 -0.65 -15.40 13.32
CA TYR A 160 -0.98 -15.94 11.99
C TYR A 160 -0.24 -17.26 11.73
N LEU A 161 1.08 -17.28 11.86
CA LEU A 161 1.89 -18.48 11.63
C LEU A 161 1.55 -19.60 12.63
N PRO A 162 1.45 -19.34 13.96
CA PRO A 162 1.06 -20.39 14.92
C PRO A 162 -0.31 -21.01 14.65
N THR A 163 -1.21 -20.29 13.97
CA THR A 163 -2.54 -20.80 13.65
C THR A 163 -2.49 -22.05 12.77
N PHE A 164 -1.47 -22.22 11.93
CA PHE A 164 -1.31 -23.39 11.08
C PHE A 164 -0.89 -24.66 11.83
N ASN A 165 -0.49 -24.55 13.10
CA ASN A 165 -0.23 -25.71 13.98
C ASN A 165 -1.54 -26.28 14.60
N ARG A 166 -2.69 -25.63 14.38
CA ARG A 166 -3.97 -26.12 14.86
C ARG A 166 -4.47 -27.29 14.02
N PRO A 167 -4.99 -28.38 14.62
CA PRO A 167 -5.40 -29.57 13.88
C PRO A 167 -6.61 -29.34 12.95
N ASN A 168 -7.36 -28.25 13.18
CA ASN A 168 -8.51 -27.86 12.37
C ASN A 168 -8.19 -26.78 11.32
N VAL A 169 -6.92 -26.48 11.07
CA VAL A 169 -6.51 -25.48 10.06
C VAL A 169 -5.64 -26.17 9.00
N LYS A 170 -6.03 -26.03 7.75
CA LYS A 170 -5.28 -26.57 6.60
C LYS A 170 -4.94 -25.45 5.64
N LEU A 171 -3.66 -25.27 5.34
CA LEU A 171 -3.21 -24.47 4.20
C LEU A 171 -3.44 -25.27 2.91
N VAL A 172 -4.02 -24.63 1.91
CA VAL A 172 -4.16 -25.12 0.55
C VAL A 172 -3.35 -24.19 -0.36
N ASP A 173 -2.08 -24.55 -0.56
CA ASP A 173 -1.21 -23.81 -1.47
C ASP A 173 -1.54 -24.19 -2.91
N THR A 174 -1.99 -23.23 -3.69
CA THR A 174 -2.36 -23.42 -5.09
C THR A 174 -1.21 -23.17 -6.05
N GLN A 175 0.01 -22.99 -5.56
CA GLN A 175 1.23 -22.80 -6.36
C GLN A 175 1.09 -21.69 -7.43
N GLY A 176 0.45 -20.60 -7.08
CA GLY A 176 0.24 -19.46 -7.96
C GLY A 176 -1.01 -19.52 -8.85
N LEU A 177 -1.67 -20.66 -8.97
CA LEU A 177 -2.81 -20.87 -9.89
C LEU A 177 -4.13 -20.30 -9.33
N GLY A 178 -4.30 -20.31 -7.99
CA GLY A 178 -5.54 -19.90 -7.35
C GLY A 178 -6.59 -21.00 -7.29
N VAL A 179 -7.80 -20.62 -6.91
CA VAL A 179 -8.97 -21.52 -6.86
C VAL A 179 -9.48 -21.78 -8.28
N GLU A 180 -9.74 -23.05 -8.61
CA GLU A 180 -10.17 -23.47 -9.95
C GLU A 180 -11.68 -23.25 -10.15
N ALA A 181 -12.47 -23.64 -9.15
CA ALA A 181 -13.92 -23.52 -9.19
C ALA A 181 -14.54 -23.41 -7.80
N ILE A 182 -15.73 -22.84 -7.74
CA ILE A 182 -16.61 -22.84 -6.58
C ILE A 182 -17.90 -23.53 -7.00
N THR A 183 -18.30 -24.56 -6.26
CA THR A 183 -19.56 -25.27 -6.45
C THR A 183 -20.57 -24.85 -5.38
N GLU A 184 -21.76 -25.45 -5.36
CA GLU A 184 -22.80 -25.13 -4.38
C GLU A 184 -22.32 -25.33 -2.92
N ASN A 185 -21.44 -26.30 -2.67
CA ASN A 185 -21.02 -26.70 -1.33
C ASN A 185 -19.52 -26.93 -1.16
N ALA A 186 -18.70 -26.54 -2.14
CA ALA A 186 -17.27 -26.79 -2.10
C ALA A 186 -16.44 -25.76 -2.86
N VAL A 187 -15.14 -25.69 -2.53
CA VAL A 187 -14.08 -25.02 -3.28
C VAL A 187 -13.20 -26.09 -3.92
N VAL A 188 -12.85 -25.92 -5.19
CA VAL A 188 -11.96 -26.82 -5.94
C VAL A 188 -10.62 -26.13 -6.16
N ALA A 189 -9.54 -26.79 -5.78
CA ALA A 189 -8.17 -26.32 -6.00
C ALA A 189 -7.22 -27.53 -6.09
N ASN A 190 -6.21 -27.46 -6.97
CA ASN A 190 -5.24 -28.54 -7.23
C ASN A 190 -5.92 -29.87 -7.61
N GLY A 191 -7.07 -29.83 -8.29
CA GLY A 191 -7.87 -31.00 -8.62
C GLY A 191 -8.57 -31.68 -7.43
N GLU A 192 -8.46 -31.12 -6.22
CA GLU A 192 -9.13 -31.59 -5.01
C GLU A 192 -10.38 -30.75 -4.69
N THR A 193 -11.39 -31.42 -4.10
CA THR A 193 -12.64 -30.79 -3.68
C THR A 193 -12.66 -30.63 -2.16
N TYR A 194 -12.81 -29.41 -1.69
CA TYR A 194 -12.89 -29.06 -0.28
C TYR A 194 -14.33 -28.65 0.06
N GLU A 195 -15.06 -29.55 0.70
CA GLU A 195 -16.43 -29.25 1.14
C GLU A 195 -16.44 -28.15 2.22
N VAL A 196 -17.27 -27.13 2.04
CA VAL A 196 -17.38 -25.97 2.92
C VAL A 196 -18.81 -25.51 3.12
N ASP A 197 -19.06 -24.92 4.26
CA ASP A 197 -20.36 -24.36 4.66
C ASP A 197 -20.37 -22.83 4.57
N CYS A 198 -19.16 -22.21 4.46
CA CYS A 198 -18.98 -20.76 4.39
C CYS A 198 -17.70 -20.45 3.59
N ILE A 199 -17.76 -19.45 2.72
CA ILE A 199 -16.62 -18.94 1.97
C ILE A 199 -16.43 -17.47 2.33
N ILE A 200 -15.19 -17.09 2.64
CA ILE A 200 -14.76 -15.72 2.90
C ILE A 200 -13.78 -15.32 1.80
N PHE A 201 -14.14 -14.32 1.02
CA PHE A 201 -13.26 -13.75 0.01
C PHE A 201 -12.37 -12.68 0.64
N ALA A 202 -11.08 -12.98 0.76
CA ALA A 202 -10.03 -12.06 1.19
C ALA A 202 -9.02 -11.80 0.05
N THR A 203 -9.54 -11.73 -1.17
CA THR A 203 -8.79 -11.68 -2.43
C THR A 203 -8.21 -10.30 -2.75
N GLY A 204 -8.49 -9.30 -1.90
CA GLY A 204 -8.01 -7.92 -2.05
C GLY A 204 -8.96 -7.02 -2.83
N PHE A 205 -8.46 -5.81 -3.10
CA PHE A 205 -9.19 -4.77 -3.81
C PHE A 205 -8.57 -4.53 -5.19
N GLU A 206 -9.35 -4.05 -6.12
CA GLU A 206 -8.88 -3.58 -7.42
C GLU A 206 -8.25 -2.19 -7.24
N VAL A 207 -6.93 -2.09 -7.18
CA VAL A 207 -6.21 -0.83 -6.96
C VAL A 207 -5.85 -0.14 -8.27
N GLY A 208 -5.46 -0.87 -9.30
CA GLY A 208 -5.05 -0.34 -10.62
C GLY A 208 -6.15 -0.24 -11.66
N THR A 209 -7.40 -0.48 -11.32
CA THR A 209 -8.54 -0.44 -12.25
C THR A 209 -8.93 0.98 -12.63
N GLY A 210 -9.44 1.13 -13.85
CA GLY A 210 -9.99 2.38 -14.35
C GLY A 210 -11.08 2.96 -13.44
N TYR A 211 -11.15 4.29 -13.41
CA TYR A 211 -12.00 5.05 -12.51
C TYR A 211 -13.48 4.63 -12.54
N THR A 212 -14.08 4.54 -13.73
CA THR A 212 -15.50 4.18 -13.91
C THR A 212 -15.83 2.79 -13.41
N ARG A 213 -14.92 1.81 -13.58
CA ARG A 213 -15.12 0.47 -13.05
C ARG A 213 -15.13 0.46 -11.53
N ARG A 214 -14.30 1.27 -10.87
CA ARG A 214 -14.22 1.35 -9.41
C ARG A 214 -15.37 2.13 -8.81
N SER A 215 -15.74 3.27 -9.41
CA SER A 215 -16.78 4.17 -8.89
C SER A 215 -18.21 3.72 -9.28
N GLY A 216 -18.36 3.02 -10.38
CA GLY A 216 -19.64 2.64 -10.93
C GLY A 216 -20.39 3.78 -11.66
N TYR A 217 -19.73 4.93 -11.85
CA TYR A 217 -20.27 6.08 -12.58
C TYR A 217 -19.19 6.78 -13.39
N GLU A 218 -19.60 7.56 -14.40
CA GLU A 218 -18.73 8.40 -15.21
C GLU A 218 -18.84 9.86 -14.78
N LEU A 219 -17.71 10.59 -14.85
CA LEU A 219 -17.68 12.04 -14.69
C LEU A 219 -17.57 12.71 -16.04
N PHE A 220 -18.41 13.74 -16.25
CA PHE A 220 -18.39 14.55 -17.44
C PHE A 220 -17.96 15.97 -17.08
N GLY A 221 -16.93 16.44 -17.76
CA GLY A 221 -16.40 17.79 -17.65
C GLY A 221 -17.00 18.74 -18.67
N ARG A 222 -16.22 19.76 -19.04
CA ARG A 222 -16.61 20.75 -20.09
C ARG A 222 -16.85 20.04 -21.40
N ASP A 223 -17.81 20.57 -22.16
CA ASP A 223 -18.17 20.11 -23.50
C ASP A 223 -18.51 18.62 -23.62
N GLY A 224 -18.90 18.00 -22.48
CA GLY A 224 -19.27 16.60 -22.41
C GLY A 224 -18.07 15.62 -22.43
N LEU A 225 -16.85 16.11 -22.23
CA LEU A 225 -15.65 15.26 -22.13
C LEU A 225 -15.79 14.31 -20.93
N SER A 226 -15.74 12.99 -21.17
CA SER A 226 -15.71 12.03 -20.08
C SER A 226 -14.30 11.94 -19.44
N LEU A 227 -14.23 11.65 -18.13
CA LEU A 227 -12.95 11.46 -17.45
C LEU A 227 -12.24 10.20 -17.96
N SER A 228 -12.99 9.17 -18.32
CA SER A 228 -12.45 7.95 -18.92
C SER A 228 -11.78 8.20 -20.28
N ASP A 229 -12.39 9.03 -21.14
CA ASP A 229 -11.79 9.41 -22.42
C ASP A 229 -10.54 10.27 -22.20
N LYS A 230 -10.59 11.24 -21.29
CA LYS A 230 -9.45 12.09 -20.97
C LYS A 230 -8.25 11.27 -20.46
N TRP A 231 -8.50 10.25 -19.65
CA TRP A 231 -7.47 9.42 -19.03
C TRP A 231 -7.23 8.09 -19.77
N GLN A 232 -7.73 7.94 -21.00
CA GLN A 232 -7.57 6.70 -21.77
C GLN A 232 -6.08 6.30 -21.96
N ASP A 233 -5.19 7.30 -22.04
CA ASP A 233 -3.74 7.10 -22.21
C ASP A 233 -2.94 7.26 -20.92
N GLY A 234 -3.62 7.36 -19.79
CA GLY A 234 -3.06 7.54 -18.46
C GLY A 234 -3.67 8.73 -17.73
N VAL A 235 -3.54 8.75 -16.41
CA VAL A 235 -4.07 9.81 -15.56
C VAL A 235 -3.37 11.14 -15.86
N LYS A 236 -4.14 12.22 -15.99
CA LYS A 236 -3.67 13.59 -16.22
C LYS A 236 -4.26 14.49 -15.15
N THR A 237 -3.40 14.97 -14.25
CA THR A 237 -3.81 15.86 -13.16
C THR A 237 -2.74 16.91 -12.89
N LEU A 238 -3.13 17.97 -12.19
CA LEU A 238 -2.23 18.83 -11.42
C LEU A 238 -2.22 18.35 -9.97
N HIS A 239 -1.05 18.06 -9.42
CA HIS A 239 -0.81 17.59 -8.05
C HIS A 239 -1.58 16.31 -7.66
N GLY A 240 -2.09 15.53 -8.64
CA GLY A 240 -2.93 14.36 -8.37
C GLY A 240 -4.36 14.69 -7.95
N MET A 241 -4.74 15.97 -7.87
CA MET A 241 -6.00 16.41 -7.26
C MET A 241 -6.93 17.19 -8.19
N HIS A 242 -6.44 17.73 -9.29
CA HIS A 242 -7.25 18.50 -10.26
C HIS A 242 -7.01 18.00 -11.67
N SER A 243 -8.04 17.96 -12.51
CA SER A 243 -7.89 17.62 -13.92
C SER A 243 -8.47 18.72 -14.79
N HIS A 244 -7.71 19.19 -15.78
CA HIS A 244 -8.15 20.21 -16.72
C HIS A 244 -9.41 19.75 -17.48
N GLY A 245 -10.36 20.64 -17.67
CA GLY A 245 -11.67 20.32 -18.25
C GLY A 245 -12.71 19.86 -17.23
N PHE A 246 -12.32 19.69 -15.96
CA PHE A 246 -13.18 19.25 -14.85
C PHE A 246 -13.19 20.29 -13.72
N PRO A 247 -13.81 21.47 -13.94
CA PRO A 247 -13.83 22.53 -12.93
C PRO A 247 -14.55 22.09 -11.66
N ASN A 248 -14.05 22.57 -10.51
CA ASN A 248 -14.56 22.22 -9.17
C ASN A 248 -14.61 20.71 -8.86
N CYS A 249 -13.87 19.90 -9.63
CA CYS A 249 -13.71 18.48 -9.36
C CYS A 249 -12.39 18.23 -8.62
N PHE A 250 -12.49 17.71 -7.41
CA PHE A 250 -11.34 17.41 -6.57
C PHE A 250 -11.19 15.90 -6.44
N ILE A 251 -10.01 15.40 -6.72
CA ILE A 251 -9.69 13.97 -6.71
C ILE A 251 -8.77 13.72 -5.53
N MET A 252 -9.07 12.71 -4.73
CA MET A 252 -8.23 12.29 -3.63
C MET A 252 -7.81 10.83 -3.82
N GLY A 253 -6.54 10.56 -3.65
CA GLY A 253 -6.00 9.22 -3.86
C GLY A 253 -4.49 9.17 -3.81
N ASN A 254 -3.91 8.09 -4.30
CA ASN A 254 -2.46 7.89 -4.35
C ASN A 254 -1.85 8.07 -5.75
N THR A 255 -2.69 8.18 -6.79
CA THR A 255 -2.20 8.37 -8.16
C THR A 255 -1.71 9.79 -8.34
N GLN A 256 -0.46 9.96 -8.76
CA GLN A 256 0.23 11.23 -8.95
C GLN A 256 0.33 12.10 -7.67
N THR A 257 0.15 11.48 -6.48
CA THR A 257 0.29 12.10 -5.15
C THR A 257 1.26 11.33 -4.29
N ALA A 258 1.37 11.68 -3.00
CA ALA A 258 2.15 10.92 -2.03
C ALA A 258 1.58 9.52 -1.78
N PHE A 259 2.48 8.56 -1.62
CA PHE A 259 2.17 7.22 -1.13
C PHE A 259 2.98 6.94 0.15
N THR A 260 2.30 6.62 1.23
CA THR A 260 2.92 6.29 2.52
C THR A 260 2.21 5.09 3.16
N ALA A 261 2.91 4.39 4.06
CA ALA A 261 2.33 3.32 4.86
C ALA A 261 1.11 3.80 5.69
N ASN A 262 1.11 5.07 6.11
CA ASN A 262 -0.03 5.74 6.75
C ASN A 262 -0.89 6.47 5.71
N TYR A 263 -1.68 5.72 4.95
CA TYR A 263 -2.53 6.29 3.91
C TYR A 263 -3.54 7.33 4.40
N PRO A 264 -4.19 7.19 5.57
CA PRO A 264 -5.04 8.26 6.13
C PRO A 264 -4.32 9.59 6.33
N HIS A 265 -3.03 9.58 6.69
CA HIS A 265 -2.24 10.81 6.77
C HIS A 265 -2.06 11.47 5.39
N ALA A 266 -1.76 10.67 4.34
CA ALA A 266 -1.67 11.22 2.99
C ALA A 266 -3.00 11.88 2.52
N LEU A 267 -4.14 11.29 2.87
CA LEU A 267 -5.45 11.88 2.58
C LEU A 267 -5.71 13.15 3.42
N ASN A 268 -5.25 13.19 4.66
CA ASN A 268 -5.32 14.38 5.50
C ASN A 268 -4.56 15.55 4.87
N GLU A 269 -3.32 15.33 4.43
CA GLU A 269 -2.51 16.35 3.76
C GLU A 269 -3.17 16.87 2.46
N GLN A 270 -3.76 15.97 1.68
CA GLN A 270 -4.57 16.36 0.51
C GLN A 270 -5.79 17.19 0.93
N SER A 271 -6.47 16.83 2.01
CA SER A 271 -7.62 17.57 2.55
C SER A 271 -7.22 18.98 2.99
N VAL A 272 -6.08 19.14 3.65
CA VAL A 272 -5.53 20.45 4.02
C VAL A 272 -5.26 21.30 2.78
N HIS A 273 -4.64 20.71 1.75
CA HIS A 273 -4.36 21.40 0.49
C HIS A 273 -5.65 21.85 -0.23
N LEU A 274 -6.63 20.97 -0.37
CA LEU A 274 -7.91 21.28 -1.02
C LEU A 274 -8.72 22.29 -0.22
N SER A 275 -8.72 22.21 1.11
CA SER A 275 -9.41 23.17 1.98
C SER A 275 -8.80 24.56 1.86
N TYR A 276 -7.47 24.68 1.73
CA TYR A 276 -6.78 25.92 1.45
C TYR A 276 -7.27 26.54 0.13
N ILE A 277 -7.29 25.75 -0.97
CA ILE A 277 -7.74 26.22 -2.29
C ILE A 277 -9.19 26.72 -2.23
N VAL A 278 -10.08 25.94 -1.62
CA VAL A 278 -11.49 26.33 -1.45
C VAL A 278 -11.63 27.62 -0.63
N SER A 279 -10.82 27.76 0.44
CA SER A 279 -10.79 28.99 1.26
C SER A 279 -10.38 30.22 0.44
N GLU A 280 -9.32 30.09 -0.38
CA GLU A 280 -8.88 31.20 -1.25
C GLU A 280 -9.92 31.54 -2.32
N CYS A 281 -10.59 30.56 -2.91
CA CYS A 281 -11.71 30.79 -3.81
C CYS A 281 -12.83 31.57 -3.14
N LEU A 282 -13.21 31.23 -1.92
CA LEU A 282 -14.25 31.94 -1.17
C LEU A 282 -13.85 33.36 -0.82
N LYS A 283 -12.61 33.59 -0.37
CA LYS A 283 -12.07 34.95 -0.09
C LYS A 283 -12.07 35.83 -1.33
N GLY A 284 -11.67 35.27 -2.49
CA GLY A 284 -11.65 35.97 -3.77
C GLY A 284 -13.01 36.06 -4.47
N ASN A 285 -14.09 35.52 -3.88
CA ASN A 285 -15.40 35.38 -4.51
C ASN A 285 -15.37 34.65 -5.88
N HIS A 286 -14.43 33.74 -6.04
CA HIS A 286 -14.34 32.87 -7.22
C HIS A 286 -15.28 31.67 -7.06
N LYS A 287 -15.99 31.35 -8.12
CA LYS A 287 -16.97 30.25 -8.15
C LYS A 287 -16.44 29.00 -8.85
N ILE A 288 -15.35 29.16 -9.59
CA ILE A 288 -14.78 28.10 -10.40
C ILE A 288 -13.27 28.06 -10.16
N VAL A 289 -12.76 26.86 -9.89
CA VAL A 289 -11.35 26.54 -9.89
C VAL A 289 -11.09 25.38 -10.84
N GLU A 290 -10.06 25.49 -11.66
CA GLU A 290 -9.73 24.50 -12.69
C GLU A 290 -8.22 24.50 -12.94
N ALA A 291 -7.63 23.33 -13.15
CA ALA A 291 -6.22 23.23 -13.53
C ALA A 291 -5.97 23.83 -14.91
N LEU A 292 -4.87 24.55 -15.07
CA LEU A 292 -4.38 24.98 -16.38
C LEU A 292 -3.81 23.77 -17.15
N PRO A 293 -4.02 23.66 -18.46
CA PRO A 293 -3.57 22.49 -19.23
C PRO A 293 -2.04 22.34 -19.25
N GLU A 294 -1.31 23.44 -19.30
CA GLU A 294 0.16 23.46 -19.26
C GLU A 294 0.71 23.01 -17.89
N ALA A 295 0.05 23.36 -16.78
CA ALA A 295 0.43 22.95 -15.44
C ALA A 295 0.11 21.46 -15.20
N GLU A 296 -1.01 20.98 -15.70
CA GLU A 296 -1.37 19.56 -15.69
C GLU A 296 -0.31 18.74 -16.47
N GLN A 297 0.08 19.20 -17.65
CA GLN A 297 1.06 18.50 -18.49
C GLN A 297 2.44 18.46 -17.81
N ALA A 298 2.91 19.58 -17.26
CA ALA A 298 4.18 19.66 -16.55
C ALA A 298 4.21 18.72 -15.33
N TRP A 299 3.08 18.58 -14.61
CA TRP A 299 2.97 17.64 -13.50
C TRP A 299 3.05 16.20 -13.97
N VAL A 300 2.37 15.85 -15.06
CA VAL A 300 2.46 14.51 -15.66
C VAL A 300 3.90 14.17 -16.05
N GLU A 301 4.63 15.09 -16.66
CA GLU A 301 6.04 14.90 -17.00
C GLU A 301 6.91 14.67 -15.77
N THR A 302 6.70 15.44 -14.72
CA THR A 302 7.36 15.26 -13.41
C THR A 302 7.11 13.86 -12.85
N ILE A 303 5.86 13.38 -12.87
CA ILE A 303 5.51 12.03 -12.38
C ILE A 303 6.22 10.95 -13.21
N VAL A 304 6.19 11.05 -14.54
CA VAL A 304 6.83 10.08 -15.43
C VAL A 304 8.34 10.03 -15.20
N ASP A 305 9.01 11.18 -15.08
CA ASP A 305 10.45 11.23 -14.86
C ASP A 305 10.86 10.62 -13.51
N LEU A 306 10.12 10.91 -12.45
CA LEU A 306 10.37 10.34 -11.15
C LEU A 306 10.04 8.83 -11.08
N ALA A 307 9.07 8.35 -11.85
CA ALA A 307 8.67 6.94 -11.85
C ALA A 307 9.72 6.04 -12.54
N ARG A 308 10.49 6.55 -13.51
CA ARG A 308 11.49 5.77 -14.26
C ARG A 308 12.53 5.09 -13.38
N VAL A 309 12.82 5.67 -12.21
CA VAL A 309 13.81 5.12 -11.26
C VAL A 309 13.37 3.77 -10.68
N ASN A 310 12.08 3.49 -10.62
CA ASN A 310 11.51 2.30 -9.96
C ASN A 310 11.11 1.17 -10.94
N VAL A 311 11.26 1.35 -12.24
CA VAL A 311 10.78 0.37 -13.24
C VAL A 311 11.43 -1.00 -13.04
N GLY A 312 12.75 -1.08 -12.93
CA GLY A 312 13.46 -2.35 -12.75
C GLY A 312 13.09 -3.10 -11.47
N TYR A 313 12.73 -2.36 -10.41
CA TYR A 313 12.23 -2.96 -9.18
C TYR A 313 10.85 -3.61 -9.42
N LEU A 314 9.92 -2.90 -10.03
CA LEU A 314 8.55 -3.40 -10.29
C LEU A 314 8.54 -4.59 -11.25
N GLU A 315 9.44 -4.62 -12.23
CA GLU A 315 9.62 -5.74 -13.16
C GLU A 315 10.13 -7.01 -12.48
N SER A 316 10.92 -6.88 -11.41
CA SER A 316 11.41 -8.01 -10.62
C SER A 316 10.37 -8.59 -9.67
N CYS A 317 9.25 -7.91 -9.48
CA CYS A 317 8.19 -8.32 -8.55
C CYS A 317 7.29 -9.44 -9.10
N THR A 318 6.90 -10.36 -8.23
CA THR A 318 5.82 -11.31 -8.54
C THR A 318 4.51 -10.57 -8.89
N PRO A 319 3.66 -11.16 -9.75
CA PRO A 319 2.37 -10.56 -10.09
C PRO A 319 1.54 -10.14 -8.87
N GLY A 320 1.04 -8.92 -8.89
CA GLY A 320 0.23 -8.35 -7.83
C GLY A 320 -0.31 -6.96 -8.22
N TYR A 321 -1.12 -6.36 -7.37
CA TYR A 321 -1.76 -5.08 -7.68
C TYR A 321 -0.77 -3.90 -7.77
N TYR A 322 0.45 -4.02 -7.23
CA TYR A 322 1.47 -2.97 -7.35
C TYR A 322 2.13 -2.90 -8.72
N ASN A 323 2.15 -4.00 -9.47
CA ASN A 323 2.75 -4.09 -10.80
C ASN A 323 1.75 -4.51 -11.88
N ASN A 324 0.47 -4.17 -11.70
CA ASN A 324 -0.61 -4.50 -12.62
C ASN A 324 -0.65 -6.00 -12.99
N GLU A 325 -0.57 -6.87 -11.98
CA GLU A 325 -0.54 -8.33 -12.11
C GLU A 325 0.59 -8.81 -13.06
N GLY A 326 1.77 -8.17 -12.98
CA GLY A 326 2.94 -8.50 -13.78
C GLY A 326 2.86 -8.03 -15.23
N LYS A 327 1.95 -7.13 -15.57
CA LYS A 327 1.77 -6.57 -16.92
C LYS A 327 2.08 -5.06 -16.90
N PRO A 328 3.36 -4.66 -16.84
CA PRO A 328 3.71 -3.25 -16.91
C PRO A 328 3.22 -2.67 -18.23
N SER A 329 2.63 -1.48 -18.18
CA SER A 329 2.19 -0.73 -19.35
C SER A 329 2.90 0.61 -19.36
N GLU A 330 3.01 1.27 -20.53
CA GLU A 330 3.50 2.64 -20.63
C GLU A 330 2.70 3.60 -19.75
N ARG A 331 1.39 3.31 -19.55
CA ARG A 331 0.52 4.02 -18.62
C ARG A 331 0.92 3.84 -17.16
N ALA A 332 1.66 2.78 -16.79
CA ALA A 332 2.06 2.53 -15.42
C ALA A 332 2.94 3.66 -14.87
N LEU A 333 3.81 4.25 -15.69
CA LEU A 333 4.64 5.40 -15.30
C LEU A 333 3.80 6.63 -15.00
N GLN A 334 2.85 6.95 -15.87
CA GLN A 334 1.97 8.10 -15.72
C GLN A 334 0.97 7.92 -14.56
N ASN A 335 0.57 6.68 -14.28
CA ASN A 335 -0.34 6.35 -13.18
C ASN A 335 0.39 6.13 -11.84
N SER A 336 1.71 6.35 -11.81
CA SER A 336 2.50 6.22 -10.60
C SER A 336 2.18 7.28 -9.55
N ASN A 337 2.59 7.03 -8.33
CA ASN A 337 2.66 8.05 -7.29
C ASN A 337 3.89 8.94 -7.49
N TYR A 338 4.02 10.00 -6.69
CA TYR A 338 5.15 10.93 -6.72
C TYR A 338 6.44 10.22 -6.27
N GLY A 339 7.33 9.95 -7.21
CA GLY A 339 8.48 9.05 -7.02
C GLY A 339 9.58 9.58 -6.11
N ALA A 340 9.61 10.87 -5.78
CA ALA A 340 10.55 11.42 -4.80
C ALA A 340 10.13 11.18 -3.33
N GLY A 341 9.01 10.52 -3.11
CA GLY A 341 8.53 10.12 -1.79
C GLY A 341 7.56 11.11 -1.13
N PRO A 342 6.84 10.64 -0.08
CA PRO A 342 5.75 11.41 0.51
C PRO A 342 6.20 12.68 1.21
N VAL A 343 7.35 12.68 1.89
CA VAL A 343 7.87 13.88 2.58
C VAL A 343 8.11 15.01 1.59
N LYS A 344 8.77 14.72 0.47
CA LYS A 344 9.02 15.71 -0.57
C LYS A 344 7.75 16.23 -1.23
N PHE A 345 6.75 15.36 -1.38
CA PHE A 345 5.44 15.78 -1.89
C PHE A 345 4.75 16.75 -0.90
N PHE A 346 4.77 16.45 0.38
CA PHE A 346 4.15 17.31 1.40
C PHE A 346 4.87 18.67 1.51
N GLU A 347 6.21 18.67 1.51
CA GLU A 347 7.02 19.89 1.46
C GLU A 347 6.68 20.76 0.23
N LEU A 348 6.50 20.13 -0.93
CA LEU A 348 6.13 20.82 -2.17
C LEU A 348 4.73 21.45 -2.05
N MET A 349 3.73 20.70 -1.51
CA MET A 349 2.38 21.23 -1.30
C MET A 349 2.35 22.36 -0.26
N GLU A 350 3.16 22.27 0.79
CA GLU A 350 3.29 23.32 1.80
C GLU A 350 3.89 24.59 1.21
N ALA A 351 5.00 24.46 0.48
CA ALA A 351 5.65 25.58 -0.20
C ALA A 351 4.71 26.26 -1.20
N TRP A 352 3.96 25.48 -1.98
CA TRP A 352 2.97 25.99 -2.92
C TRP A 352 1.85 26.78 -2.22
N ARG A 353 1.37 26.30 -1.08
CA ARG A 353 0.37 27.05 -0.27
C ARG A 353 0.96 28.32 0.33
N ALA A 354 2.22 28.27 0.80
CA ALA A 354 2.91 29.42 1.41
C ALA A 354 3.18 30.55 0.41
N ASP A 355 3.43 30.23 -0.86
CA ASP A 355 3.58 31.21 -1.94
C ASP A 355 2.29 31.98 -2.23
N GLY A 356 1.13 31.37 -2.05
CA GLY A 356 -0.18 32.01 -2.15
C GLY A 356 -0.65 32.40 -3.55
N GLN A 357 0.12 32.10 -4.59
CA GLN A 357 -0.22 32.49 -5.97
C GLN A 357 -1.21 31.55 -6.66
N LEU A 358 -1.50 30.39 -6.06
CA LEU A 358 -2.33 29.32 -6.63
C LEU A 358 -1.85 28.90 -8.03
N GLU A 359 -0.53 28.83 -8.22
CA GLU A 359 0.10 28.53 -9.50
C GLU A 359 -0.47 27.25 -10.14
N GLY A 360 -0.75 27.30 -11.45
CA GLY A 360 -1.32 26.20 -12.19
C GLY A 360 -2.84 26.07 -12.10
N LEU A 361 -3.51 26.92 -11.30
CA LEU A 361 -4.96 26.99 -11.22
C LEU A 361 -5.50 28.27 -11.85
N LYS A 362 -6.60 28.13 -12.57
CA LYS A 362 -7.44 29.26 -13.07
C LYS A 362 -8.64 29.40 -12.15
N LEU A 363 -8.80 30.63 -11.63
CA LEU A 363 -9.95 31.01 -10.82
C LEU A 363 -10.86 31.95 -11.60
N SER A 364 -12.19 31.79 -11.46
CA SER A 364 -13.17 32.66 -12.08
C SER A 364 -14.50 32.72 -11.34
#